data_fbb1e6c513aef30a7feba95f78b2cecd
#
_entry.id   fbb1e6c513aef30a7feba95f78b2cecd
#
_cell.length_a   1.000
_cell.length_b   1.000
_cell.length_c   1.000
_cell.angle_alpha   90.00
_cell.angle_beta   90.00
_cell.angle_gamma   90.00
#
_symmetry.space_group_name_H-M   'P 1'
#
loop_
_entity.id
_entity.type
_entity.pdbx_description
1 polymer ?
#
loop_
_entity_poly.entity_id
_entity_poly.type
_entity_poly.pdbx_seq_one_letter_code
_entity_poly.pdbx_strand_id
1 'polypeptide(L)' 'MPVSRYNEFFGGKRGSAAKARKRMHESYGREDGEHVFRAVIAKKRKRKGKAR' A
#
# COMPACT_ATOMS: atom_id res chain seq x y z
N MET A 1 5.32 11.83 -2.22
CA MET A 1 4.15 11.35 -2.94
C MET A 1 3.02 11.05 -1.96
N PRO A 2 1.85 11.59 -2.18
CA PRO A 2 0.75 11.36 -1.23
C PRO A 2 0.32 9.90 -1.23
N VAL A 3 0.22 9.35 -0.04
CA VAL A 3 -0.18 7.96 0.14
C VAL A 3 -1.62 7.75 -0.32
N SER A 4 -2.40 8.80 -0.29
CA SER A 4 -3.81 8.72 -0.66
C SER A 4 -4.04 8.23 -2.09
N ARG A 5 -3.07 8.42 -2.98
CA ARG A 5 -3.26 7.96 -4.35
C ARG A 5 -3.26 6.43 -4.45
N TYR A 6 -2.87 5.76 -3.37
CA TYR A 6 -2.88 4.30 -3.33
C TYR A 6 -4.08 3.74 -2.59
N ASN A 7 -5.02 4.60 -2.20
CA ASN A 7 -6.20 4.14 -1.48
C ASN A 7 -6.96 3.05 -2.23
N GLU A 8 -7.00 3.16 -3.56
CA GLU A 8 -7.73 2.20 -4.36
C GLU A 8 -7.16 0.78 -4.24
N PHE A 9 -5.89 0.67 -3.86
CA PHE A 9 -5.27 -0.63 -3.69
C PHE A 9 -5.61 -1.27 -2.35
N PHE A 10 -6.18 -0.49 -1.44
CA PHE A 10 -6.46 -0.95 -0.09
C PHE A 10 -7.93 -0.78 0.30
N GLY A 11 -8.80 -0.82 -0.69
CA GLY A 11 -10.22 -0.74 -0.42
C GLY A 11 -10.90 0.47 -1.02
N GLY A 12 -10.14 1.44 -1.47
CA GLY A 12 -10.71 2.62 -2.12
C GLY A 12 -11.26 3.67 -1.18
N LYS A 13 -11.20 3.43 0.11
CA LYS A 13 -11.70 4.40 1.07
C LYS A 13 -10.63 5.42 1.41
N ARG A 14 -11.09 6.62 1.77
CA ARG A 14 -10.18 7.68 2.16
C ARG A 14 -9.31 7.25 3.33
N GLY A 15 -8.02 7.41 3.19
CA GLY A 15 -7.10 7.06 4.25
C GLY A 15 -6.75 5.58 4.36
N SER A 16 -7.28 4.75 3.45
CA SER A 16 -7.01 3.32 3.48
C SER A 16 -5.52 3.01 3.35
N ALA A 17 -4.85 3.68 2.43
CA ALA A 17 -3.44 3.43 2.21
C ALA A 17 -2.60 3.85 3.41
N ALA A 18 -2.92 5.00 3.98
CA ALA A 18 -2.19 5.49 5.15
C ALA A 18 -2.37 4.56 6.34
N LYS A 19 -3.57 4.05 6.50
CA LYS A 19 -3.88 3.13 7.58
C LYS A 19 -3.12 1.82 7.40
N ALA A 20 -3.10 1.31 6.18
CA ALA A 20 -2.39 0.08 5.88
C ALA A 20 -0.89 0.25 6.13
N ARG A 21 -0.34 1.40 5.72
CA ARG A 21 1.07 1.68 5.91
C ARG A 21 1.41 1.71 7.40
N LYS A 22 0.57 2.34 8.19
CA LYS A 22 0.79 2.41 9.62
C LYS A 22 0.80 1.02 10.25
N ARG A 23 -0.13 0.19 9.86
CA ARG A 23 -0.21 -1.17 10.39
C ARG A 23 1.03 -1.98 10.03
N MET A 24 1.52 -1.79 8.81
CA MET A 24 2.73 -2.50 8.39
C MET A 24 3.94 -2.03 9.18
N HIS A 25 4.02 -0.73 9.49
CA HIS A 25 5.08 -0.20 10.31
C HIS A 25 5.05 -0.80 11.71
N GLU A 26 3.86 -0.98 12.25
CA GLU A 26 3.71 -1.56 13.58
C GLU A 26 4.03 -3.05 13.60
N SER A 27 3.71 -3.75 12.54
CA SER A 27 3.92 -5.19 12.47
C SER A 27 5.36 -5.58 12.11
N TYR A 28 5.95 -4.86 11.17
CA TYR A 28 7.27 -5.21 10.65
C TYR A 28 8.37 -4.26 11.06
N GLY A 29 8.00 -3.16 11.69
CA GLY A 29 8.97 -2.13 11.98
C GLY A 29 8.91 -1.06 10.90
N ARG A 30 9.55 0.06 11.20
CA ARG A 30 9.49 1.22 10.32
C ARG A 30 10.06 0.94 8.93
N GLU A 31 11.28 0.42 8.89
CA GLU A 31 11.94 0.19 7.62
C GLU A 31 11.31 -0.99 6.87
N ASP A 32 11.15 -2.09 7.56
CA ASP A 32 10.57 -3.28 6.93
C ASP A 32 9.14 -3.04 6.51
N GLY A 33 8.39 -2.33 7.35
CA GLY A 33 7.02 -1.99 7.02
C GLY A 33 6.92 -1.18 5.75
N GLU A 34 7.85 -0.25 5.58
CA GLU A 34 7.87 0.57 4.38
C GLU A 34 8.16 -0.29 3.15
N HIS A 35 9.08 -1.22 3.25
CA HIS A 35 9.39 -2.13 2.15
C HIS A 35 8.20 -3.00 1.81
N VAL A 36 7.53 -3.52 2.82
CA VAL A 36 6.35 -4.35 2.61
C VAL A 36 5.25 -3.55 1.93
N PHE A 37 5.05 -2.32 2.40
CA PHE A 37 4.03 -1.46 1.84
C PHE A 37 4.27 -1.21 0.35
N ARG A 38 5.49 -0.87 -0.01
CA ARG A 38 5.86 -0.64 -1.40
C ARG A 38 5.75 -1.89 -2.24
N ALA A 39 6.13 -3.02 -1.67
CA ALA A 39 6.04 -4.28 -2.37
C ALA A 39 4.60 -4.64 -2.69
N VAL A 40 3.71 -4.40 -1.73
CA VAL A 40 2.29 -4.67 -1.92
C VAL A 40 1.73 -3.78 -3.04
N ILE A 41 2.10 -2.51 -3.02
CA ILE A 41 1.64 -1.58 -4.04
C ILE A 41 2.13 -1.98 -5.42
N ALA A 42 3.41 -2.32 -5.52
CA ALA A 42 3.99 -2.72 -6.79
C ALA A 42 3.30 -3.97 -7.34
N LYS A 43 3.01 -4.90 -6.44
CA LYS A 43 2.36 -6.13 -6.82
C LYS A 43 0.94 -5.87 -7.34
N LYS A 44 0.22 -4.99 -6.65
CA LYS A 44 -1.14 -4.68 -7.05
C LYS A 44 -1.18 -3.87 -8.34
N ARG A 45 -0.23 -2.97 -8.52
CA ARG A 45 -0.16 -2.20 -9.75
C ARG A 45 0.13 -3.09 -10.94
N LYS A 46 1.02 -4.05 -10.76
CA LYS A 46 1.37 -4.97 -11.81
C LYS A 46 0.17 -5.82 -12.20
N ARG A 47 -0.54 -6.31 -11.20
CA ARG A 47 -1.72 -7.12 -11.43
C ARG A 47 -2.81 -6.32 -12.16
N LYS A 48 -3.01 -5.09 -11.74
CA LYS A 48 -4.00 -4.23 -12.32
C LYS A 48 -3.69 -3.91 -13.78
N GLY A 49 -2.43 -3.62 -14.05
CA GLY A 49 -2.01 -3.32 -15.40
C GLY A 49 -2.07 -4.51 -16.32
N LYS A 50 -1.98 -5.70 -15.75
CA LYS A 50 -1.99 -6.92 -16.52
C LYS A 50 -3.41 -7.41 -16.80
N ALA A 51 -4.34 -6.97 -16.02
CA ALA A 51 -5.74 -7.37 -16.16
C ALA A 51 -6.34 -6.72 -17.38
N ARG A 52 -6.45 -7.44 -18.44
CA ARG A 52 -7.06 -6.93 -19.67
C ARG A 52 -7.54 -7.98 -20.52
#